data_9f0a39c47fed13d65345858d2b71d248
#
_entry.id   9f0a39c47fed13d65345858d2b71d248
#
_cell.length_a   1.000
_cell.length_b   1.000
_cell.length_c   1.000
_cell.angle_alpha   90.00
_cell.angle_beta   90.00
_cell.angle_gamma   90.00
#
_symmetry.space_group_name_H-M   'P 1'
#
loop_
_entity.id
_entity.type
_entity.pdbx_description
1 polymer ?
#
loop_
_entity_poly.entity_id
_entity_poly.type
_entity_poly.pdbx_seq_one_letter_code
_entity_poly.pdbx_strand_id
1 'polypeptide(L)'
;MGWEEMGVALWAVWGAQGDYRRQRLPNRLTLGALSLGLAVLPLTGHCLLGAPWSAALLGIAAAFLALLPAYVWRLVAAGDVKFFMAMGALGGVDVLFPVYLAAGVITLALVARDRLFTGMVQRQYPYGVGLGLGCALVVLSHWRLALHWPLS
;
A
#
# COMPACT_ATOMS: atom_id res chain seq x y z
N MET A 1 -0.12 10.25 -17.12
CA MET A 1 0.01 10.21 -15.67
C MET A 1 -0.98 11.20 -15.11
N GLY A 2 -2.06 10.70 -14.48
CA GLY A 2 -3.05 11.54 -13.84
C GLY A 2 -2.48 12.16 -12.57
N TRP A 3 -2.98 13.32 -12.18
CA TRP A 3 -2.62 13.95 -10.90
C TRP A 3 -2.98 13.06 -9.70
N GLU A 4 -3.99 12.21 -9.87
CA GLU A 4 -4.46 11.24 -8.87
C GLU A 4 -3.41 10.15 -8.58
N GLU A 5 -2.84 9.58 -9.63
CA GLU A 5 -1.79 8.57 -9.54
C GLU A 5 -0.51 9.13 -8.89
N MET A 6 -0.14 10.35 -9.30
CA MET A 6 0.98 11.06 -8.67
C MET A 6 0.72 11.31 -7.18
N GLY A 7 -0.49 11.74 -6.84
CA GLY A 7 -0.90 11.97 -5.45
C GLY A 7 -0.79 10.72 -4.60
N VAL A 8 -1.31 9.58 -5.11
CA VAL A 8 -1.24 8.29 -4.40
C VAL A 8 0.21 7.79 -4.27
N ALA A 9 1.01 7.91 -5.33
CA ALA A 9 2.43 7.53 -5.28
C ALA A 9 3.22 8.36 -4.27
N LEU A 10 3.05 9.68 -4.26
CA LEU A 10 3.70 10.58 -3.31
C LEU A 10 3.27 10.30 -1.86
N TRP A 11 1.97 10.07 -1.65
CA TRP A 11 1.46 9.67 -0.34
C TRP A 11 2.08 8.36 0.14
N ALA A 12 2.20 7.37 -0.75
CA ALA A 12 2.78 6.07 -0.44
C ALA A 12 4.27 6.17 -0.09
N VAL A 13 5.03 6.97 -0.85
CA VAL A 13 6.46 7.24 -0.56
C VAL A 13 6.62 7.98 0.77
N TRP A 14 5.75 8.94 1.05
CA TRP A 14 5.78 9.66 2.34
C TRP A 14 5.48 8.74 3.52
N GLY A 15 4.52 7.81 3.35
CA GLY A 15 4.26 6.73 4.31
C GLY A 15 5.50 5.86 4.55
N ALA A 16 6.15 5.40 3.48
CA ALA A 16 7.38 4.62 3.56
C ALA A 16 8.49 5.35 4.31
N GLN A 17 8.70 6.64 4.01
CA GLN A 17 9.71 7.46 4.68
C GLN A 17 9.39 7.66 6.18
N GLY A 18 8.11 7.83 6.52
CA GLY A 18 7.66 7.94 7.91
C GLY A 18 7.92 6.66 8.70
N ASP A 19 7.63 5.52 8.10
CA ASP A 19 7.85 4.21 8.72
C ASP A 19 9.35 3.90 8.87
N TYR A 20 10.16 4.20 7.86
CA TYR A 20 11.62 4.02 7.92
C TYR A 20 12.26 4.81 9.08
N ARG A 21 11.81 6.06 9.32
CA ARG A 21 12.39 6.93 10.35
C ARG A 21 11.86 6.67 11.75
N ARG A 22 10.59 6.33 11.90
CA ARG A 22 9.86 6.28 13.18
C ARG A 22 9.35 4.89 13.54
N GLN A 23 9.40 3.94 12.61
CA GLN A 23 8.79 2.60 12.72
C GLN A 23 7.31 2.67 13.17
N ARG A 24 6.63 3.76 12.80
CA ARG A 24 5.22 4.00 13.09
C ARG A 24 4.62 4.86 12.00
N LEU A 25 3.60 4.34 11.33
CA LEU A 25 2.79 5.13 10.40
C LEU A 25 1.83 6.03 11.19
N PRO A 26 1.87 7.36 10.98
CA PRO A 26 0.97 8.26 11.69
C PRO A 26 -0.48 8.01 11.28
N ASN A 27 -1.38 7.90 12.26
CA ASN A 27 -2.81 7.68 12.02
C ASN A 27 -3.43 8.74 11.09
N ARG A 28 -2.94 9.98 11.15
CA ARG A 28 -3.42 11.05 10.26
C ARG A 28 -3.16 10.75 8.78
N LEU A 29 -2.06 10.12 8.46
CA LEU A 29 -1.70 9.75 7.10
C LEU A 29 -2.56 8.58 6.59
N THR A 30 -2.72 7.53 7.41
CA THR A 30 -3.42 6.30 7.02
C THR A 30 -4.93 6.49 7.05
N LEU A 31 -5.47 7.06 8.13
CA LEU A 31 -6.91 7.32 8.27
C LEU A 31 -7.35 8.47 7.35
N GLY A 32 -6.49 9.48 7.15
CA GLY A 32 -6.78 10.57 6.21
C GLY A 32 -6.95 10.06 4.79
N ALA A 33 -6.05 9.20 4.31
CA ALA A 33 -6.16 8.59 2.99
C ALA A 33 -7.36 7.63 2.87
N LEU A 34 -7.63 6.84 3.92
CA LEU A 34 -8.81 5.97 3.96
C LEU A 34 -10.11 6.79 3.91
N SER A 35 -10.19 7.86 4.71
CA SER A 35 -11.36 8.76 4.72
C SER A 35 -11.53 9.47 3.38
N LEU A 36 -10.44 9.91 2.75
CA LEU A 36 -10.48 10.52 1.41
C LEU A 36 -10.99 9.51 0.38
N GLY A 37 -10.44 8.28 0.37
CA GLY A 37 -10.89 7.23 -0.53
C GLY A 37 -12.39 6.95 -0.37
N LEU A 38 -12.86 6.80 0.88
CA LEU A 38 -14.28 6.59 1.16
C LEU A 38 -15.17 7.78 0.80
N ALA A 39 -14.68 9.02 0.95
CA ALA A 39 -15.45 10.22 0.60
C ALA A 39 -15.59 10.42 -0.91
N VAL A 40 -14.61 10.01 -1.69
CA VAL A 40 -14.64 10.10 -3.15
C VAL A 40 -15.66 9.13 -3.76
N LEU A 41 -15.84 7.94 -3.19
CA LEU A 41 -16.75 6.91 -3.72
C LEU A 41 -18.19 7.38 -3.98
N PRO A 42 -18.90 8.03 -3.04
CA PRO A 42 -20.27 8.48 -3.29
C PRO A 42 -20.36 9.66 -4.27
N LEU A 43 -19.26 10.40 -4.46
CA LEU A 43 -19.23 11.58 -5.35
C LEU A 43 -18.98 11.20 -6.81
N THR A 44 -18.14 10.18 -7.05
CA THR A 44 -17.69 9.82 -8.38
C THR A 44 -18.21 8.45 -8.86
N GLY A 45 -18.65 7.59 -7.95
CA GLY A 45 -18.98 6.18 -8.23
C GLY A 45 -17.77 5.28 -8.41
N HIS A 46 -16.55 5.85 -8.35
CA HIS A 46 -15.27 5.16 -8.57
C HIS A 46 -14.27 5.52 -7.47
N CYS A 47 -13.31 4.64 -7.23
CA CYS A 47 -12.18 5.00 -6.37
C CYS A 47 -11.22 5.96 -7.10
N LEU A 48 -10.26 6.52 -6.37
CA LEU A 48 -9.34 7.53 -6.91
C LEU A 48 -8.55 7.05 -8.12
N LEU A 49 -8.22 5.76 -8.20
CA LEU A 49 -7.52 5.14 -9.34
C LEU A 49 -8.47 4.53 -10.39
N GLY A 50 -9.76 4.90 -10.38
CA GLY A 50 -10.73 4.55 -11.42
C GLY A 50 -11.47 3.22 -11.27
N ALA A 51 -11.14 2.38 -10.26
CA ALA A 51 -11.87 1.14 -10.02
C ALA A 51 -13.28 1.41 -9.46
N PRO A 52 -14.29 0.54 -9.73
CA PRO A 52 -15.65 0.74 -9.25
C PRO A 52 -15.71 0.70 -7.71
N TRP A 53 -16.71 1.36 -7.13
CA TRP A 53 -16.90 1.45 -5.68
C TRP A 53 -16.93 0.08 -4.98
N SER A 54 -17.48 -0.95 -5.63
CA SER A 54 -17.51 -2.32 -5.11
C SER A 54 -16.10 -2.92 -4.97
N ALA A 55 -15.20 -2.66 -5.94
CA ALA A 55 -13.80 -3.08 -5.88
C ALA A 55 -13.04 -2.36 -4.76
N ALA A 56 -13.38 -1.10 -4.47
CA ALA A 56 -12.80 -0.37 -3.34
C ALA A 56 -13.21 -0.97 -1.98
N LEU A 57 -14.50 -1.28 -1.80
CA LEU A 57 -14.98 -1.93 -0.57
C LEU A 57 -14.39 -3.33 -0.40
N LEU A 58 -14.35 -4.12 -1.47
CA LEU A 58 -13.67 -5.42 -1.47
C LEU A 58 -12.18 -5.27 -1.18
N GLY A 59 -11.54 -4.23 -1.71
CA GLY A 59 -10.16 -3.90 -1.46
C GLY A 59 -9.88 -3.62 0.02
N ILE A 60 -10.72 -2.82 0.68
CA ILE A 60 -10.60 -2.55 2.12
C ILE A 60 -10.72 -3.86 2.93
N ALA A 61 -11.74 -4.67 2.64
CA ALA A 61 -11.98 -5.94 3.33
C ALA A 61 -10.84 -6.94 3.08
N ALA A 62 -10.40 -7.09 1.83
CA ALA A 62 -9.30 -7.97 1.45
C ALA A 62 -7.97 -7.55 2.11
N ALA A 63 -7.67 -6.25 2.13
CA ALA A 63 -6.49 -5.72 2.79
C ALA A 63 -6.48 -6.03 4.31
N PHE A 64 -7.63 -5.83 4.96
CA PHE A 64 -7.78 -6.15 6.38
C PHE A 64 -7.57 -7.65 6.64
N LEU A 65 -8.27 -8.50 5.90
CA LEU A 65 -8.20 -9.95 6.08
C LEU A 65 -6.81 -10.52 5.75
N ALA A 66 -6.14 -10.00 4.73
CA ALA A 66 -4.81 -10.45 4.33
C ALA A 66 -3.74 -10.18 5.41
N LEU A 67 -3.81 -9.02 6.07
CA LEU A 67 -2.84 -8.64 7.09
C LEU A 67 -3.28 -9.02 8.52
N LEU A 68 -4.53 -9.40 8.72
CA LEU A 68 -5.05 -9.77 10.05
C LEU A 68 -4.26 -10.90 10.73
N PRO A 69 -3.92 -12.02 10.05
CA PRO A 69 -3.10 -13.07 10.68
C PRO A 69 -1.73 -12.56 11.10
N ALA A 70 -1.05 -11.81 10.23
CA ALA A 70 0.25 -11.22 10.53
C ALA A 70 0.19 -10.22 11.69
N TYR A 71 -0.90 -9.47 11.79
CA TYR A 71 -1.16 -8.56 12.90
C TYR A 71 -1.37 -9.31 14.23
N VAL A 72 -2.19 -10.37 14.22
CA VAL A 72 -2.43 -11.21 15.42
C VAL A 72 -1.13 -11.85 15.91
N TRP A 73 -0.29 -12.30 15.01
CA TRP A 73 1.04 -12.84 15.33
C TRP A 73 2.09 -11.77 15.63
N ARG A 74 1.70 -10.50 15.67
CA ARG A 74 2.59 -9.35 15.95
C ARG A 74 3.77 -9.21 14.98
N LEU A 75 3.62 -9.71 13.76
CA LEU A 75 4.61 -9.56 12.69
C LEU A 75 4.50 -8.20 12.00
N VAL A 76 3.30 -7.59 12.01
CA VAL A 76 2.97 -6.34 11.33
C VAL A 76 2.28 -5.40 12.32
N ALA A 77 2.55 -4.11 12.22
CA ALA A 77 1.93 -3.10 13.07
C ALA A 77 0.52 -2.73 12.61
N ALA A 78 -0.33 -2.25 13.53
CA ALA A 78 -1.68 -1.78 13.21
C ALA A 78 -1.70 -0.63 12.16
N GLY A 79 -0.62 0.16 12.10
CA GLY A 79 -0.42 1.21 11.10
C GLY A 79 -0.35 0.66 9.69
N ASP A 80 0.36 -0.47 9.49
CA ASP A 80 0.53 -1.12 8.19
C ASP A 80 -0.80 -1.68 7.68
N VAL A 81 -1.60 -2.28 8.57
CA VAL A 81 -2.95 -2.76 8.25
C VAL A 81 -3.82 -1.61 7.74
N LYS A 82 -3.86 -0.48 8.47
CA LYS A 82 -4.62 0.71 8.07
C LYS A 82 -4.11 1.30 6.75
N PHE A 83 -2.81 1.30 6.56
CA PHE A 83 -2.18 1.79 5.33
C PHE A 83 -2.58 0.93 4.13
N PHE A 84 -2.57 -0.40 4.30
CA PHE A 84 -2.99 -1.34 3.25
C PHE A 84 -4.49 -1.25 2.96
N MET A 85 -5.33 -1.05 3.98
CA MET A 85 -6.77 -0.75 3.79
C MET A 85 -6.98 0.56 3.02
N ALA A 86 -6.19 1.60 3.31
CA ALA A 86 -6.27 2.86 2.57
C ALA A 86 -5.90 2.67 1.09
N MET A 87 -4.91 1.83 0.77
CA MET A 87 -4.63 1.45 -0.64
C MET A 87 -5.81 0.77 -1.30
N GLY A 88 -6.49 -0.15 -0.60
CA GLY A 88 -7.70 -0.79 -1.09
C GLY A 88 -8.83 0.20 -1.38
N ALA A 89 -8.98 1.23 -0.53
CA ALA A 89 -9.96 2.29 -0.75
C ALA A 89 -9.62 3.19 -1.96
N LEU A 90 -8.34 3.46 -2.18
CA LEU A 90 -7.87 4.35 -3.25
C LEU A 90 -7.77 3.67 -4.61
N GLY A 91 -7.41 2.38 -4.65
CA GLY A 91 -7.10 1.66 -5.88
C GLY A 91 -7.96 0.42 -6.17
N GLY A 92 -8.78 0.01 -5.20
CA GLY A 92 -9.55 -1.24 -5.34
C GLY A 92 -8.72 -2.50 -5.05
N VAL A 93 -9.37 -3.66 -5.18
CA VAL A 93 -8.78 -4.97 -4.89
C VAL A 93 -7.64 -5.34 -5.85
N ASP A 94 -7.71 -4.89 -7.09
CA ASP A 94 -6.75 -5.26 -8.15
C ASP A 94 -5.33 -4.73 -7.87
N VAL A 95 -5.23 -3.60 -7.17
CA VAL A 95 -3.95 -2.99 -6.79
C VAL A 95 -3.31 -3.71 -5.60
N LEU A 96 -4.09 -4.39 -4.76
CA LEU A 96 -3.59 -4.97 -3.51
C LEU A 96 -2.63 -6.13 -3.73
N PHE A 97 -2.95 -7.04 -4.65
CA PHE A 97 -2.14 -8.22 -4.89
C PHE A 97 -0.71 -7.88 -5.35
N PRO A 98 -0.53 -7.08 -6.41
CA PRO A 98 0.82 -6.68 -6.83
C PRO A 98 1.54 -5.84 -5.77
N VAL A 99 0.84 -4.99 -5.02
CA VAL A 99 1.44 -4.23 -3.91
C VAL A 99 1.91 -5.16 -2.79
N TYR A 100 1.12 -6.16 -2.43
CA TYR A 100 1.47 -7.14 -1.41
C TYR A 100 2.72 -7.95 -1.79
N LEU A 101 2.79 -8.41 -3.06
CA LEU A 101 3.96 -9.11 -3.58
C LEU A 101 5.21 -8.22 -3.59
N ALA A 102 5.08 -6.99 -4.09
CA ALA A 102 6.19 -6.04 -4.13
C ALA A 102 6.68 -5.70 -2.71
N ALA A 103 5.75 -5.49 -1.76
CA ALA A 103 6.08 -5.26 -0.36
C ALA A 103 6.85 -6.44 0.25
N GLY A 104 6.40 -7.67 -0.02
CA GLY A 104 7.06 -8.90 0.44
C GLY A 104 8.49 -9.01 -0.09
N VAL A 105 8.68 -8.78 -1.40
CA VAL A 105 10.01 -8.82 -2.05
C VAL A 105 10.94 -7.75 -1.46
N ILE A 106 10.45 -6.51 -1.33
CA ILE A 106 11.24 -5.40 -0.77
C ILE A 106 11.63 -5.70 0.68
N THR A 107 10.68 -6.16 1.49
CA THR A 107 10.94 -6.50 2.90
C THR A 107 11.95 -7.65 3.00
N LEU A 108 11.79 -8.69 2.18
CA LEU A 108 12.73 -9.81 2.14
C LEU A 108 14.13 -9.36 1.71
N ALA A 109 14.24 -8.46 0.74
CA ALA A 109 15.52 -7.88 0.32
C ALA A 109 16.19 -7.08 1.45
N LEU A 110 15.42 -6.32 2.23
CA LEU A 110 15.94 -5.60 3.40
C LEU A 110 16.43 -6.57 4.48
N VAL A 111 15.69 -7.63 4.77
CA VAL A 111 16.07 -8.68 5.72
C VAL A 111 17.37 -9.38 5.26
N ALA A 112 17.43 -9.76 3.98
CA ALA A 112 18.61 -10.42 3.41
C ALA A 112 19.84 -9.50 3.47
N ARG A 113 19.68 -8.23 3.11
CA ARG A 113 20.74 -7.23 3.21
C ARG A 113 21.28 -7.14 4.63
N ASP A 114 20.41 -7.00 5.62
CA ASP A 114 20.83 -6.83 7.01
C ASP A 114 21.52 -8.09 7.54
N ARG A 115 21.04 -9.29 7.18
CA ARG A 115 21.71 -10.55 7.51
C ARG A 115 23.11 -10.66 6.93
N LEU A 116 23.28 -10.26 5.66
CA LEU A 116 24.55 -10.41 4.94
C LEU A 116 25.60 -9.38 5.37
N PHE A 117 25.17 -8.15 5.66
CA PHE A 117 26.10 -7.04 5.90
C PHE A 117 26.28 -6.66 7.37
N THR A 118 25.29 -6.89 8.23
CA THR A 118 25.38 -6.50 9.65
C THR A 118 25.37 -7.67 10.62
N GLY A 119 25.01 -8.88 10.15
CA GLY A 119 24.87 -10.06 10.99
C GLY A 119 23.76 -9.96 12.05
N MET A 120 23.09 -8.82 12.15
CA MET A 120 22.02 -8.56 13.11
C MET A 120 20.66 -8.56 12.40
N VAL A 121 19.77 -9.45 12.84
CA VAL A 121 18.38 -9.43 12.42
C VAL A 121 17.63 -8.51 13.38
N GLN A 122 17.08 -7.40 12.88
CA GLN A 122 16.23 -6.54 13.69
C GLN A 122 14.96 -7.31 14.11
N ARG A 123 14.51 -7.09 15.34
CA ARG A 123 13.33 -7.76 15.89
C ARG A 123 12.03 -7.39 15.19
N GLN A 124 11.98 -6.25 14.55
CA GLN A 124 10.86 -5.76 13.72
C GLN A 124 11.43 -5.06 12.49
N TYR A 125 11.06 -5.57 11.30
CA TYR A 125 11.36 -4.88 10.05
C TYR A 125 10.24 -3.90 9.71
N PRO A 126 10.58 -2.73 9.15
CA PRO A 126 9.57 -1.74 8.76
C PRO A 126 8.80 -2.24 7.51
N TYR A 127 7.77 -3.06 7.73
CA TYR A 127 6.93 -3.59 6.65
C TYR A 127 6.22 -2.48 5.87
N GLY A 128 5.89 -1.37 6.55
CA GLY A 128 5.32 -0.18 5.93
C GLY A 128 6.22 0.46 4.86
N VAL A 129 7.55 0.33 4.97
CA VAL A 129 8.48 0.72 3.89
C VAL A 129 8.23 -0.12 2.65
N GLY A 130 8.13 -1.44 2.81
CA GLY A 130 7.82 -2.36 1.71
C GLY A 130 6.47 -2.04 1.07
N LEU A 131 5.43 -1.81 1.88
CA LEU A 131 4.10 -1.43 1.40
C LEU A 131 4.10 -0.10 0.65
N GLY A 132 4.75 0.93 1.18
CA GLY A 132 4.78 2.25 0.57
C GLY A 132 5.55 2.27 -0.74
N LEU A 133 6.73 1.67 -0.78
CA LEU A 133 7.52 1.55 -2.01
C LEU A 133 6.84 0.61 -3.02
N GLY A 134 6.29 -0.51 -2.57
CA GLY A 134 5.51 -1.43 -3.41
C GLY A 134 4.32 -0.74 -4.05
N CYS A 135 3.55 0.07 -3.30
CA CYS A 135 2.45 0.86 -3.82
C CYS A 135 2.93 1.86 -4.89
N ALA A 136 3.96 2.63 -4.60
CA ALA A 136 4.51 3.59 -5.54
C ALA A 136 4.96 2.90 -6.84
N LEU A 137 5.65 1.77 -6.74
CA LEU A 137 6.08 1.00 -7.91
C LEU A 137 4.89 0.48 -8.72
N VAL A 138 3.87 -0.10 -8.08
CA VAL A 138 2.70 -0.64 -8.75
C VAL A 138 1.90 0.46 -9.43
N VAL A 139 1.61 1.57 -8.75
CA VAL A 139 0.88 2.70 -9.32
C VAL A 139 1.63 3.29 -10.52
N LEU A 140 2.95 3.43 -10.43
CA LEU A 140 3.77 3.94 -11.52
C LEU A 140 3.93 2.93 -12.67
N SER A 141 3.90 1.60 -12.40
CA SER A 141 4.00 0.56 -13.43
C SER A 141 2.66 0.32 -14.14
N HIS A 142 1.54 0.40 -13.45
CA HIS A 142 0.20 0.28 -14.05
C HIS A 142 -0.01 1.29 -15.16
N TRP A 143 0.54 2.49 -15.00
CA TRP A 143 0.50 3.51 -16.04
C TRP A 143 1.23 3.08 -17.33
N ARG A 144 2.36 2.38 -17.22
CA ARG A 144 3.10 1.89 -18.40
C ARG A 144 2.40 0.71 -19.08
N LEU A 145 1.74 -0.15 -18.30
CA LEU A 145 1.01 -1.31 -18.84
C LEU A 145 -0.32 -0.91 -19.49
N ALA A 146 -1.02 0.08 -18.95
CA ALA A 146 -2.26 0.62 -19.54
C ALA A 146 -2.01 1.30 -20.91
N LEU A 147 -0.81 1.81 -21.17
CA LEU A 147 -0.44 2.36 -22.48
C LEU A 147 -0.18 1.29 -23.55
N HIS A 148 0.04 0.03 -23.16
CA HIS A 148 0.39 -1.04 -24.09
C HIS A 148 -0.72 -2.08 -24.27
N TRP A 149 -1.85 -1.96 -23.57
CA TRP A 149 -3.00 -2.83 -23.75
C TRP A 149 -4.09 -2.10 -24.52
N PRO A 150 -4.16 -2.26 -25.85
CA PRO A 150 -5.29 -1.76 -26.61
C PRO A 150 -6.48 -2.66 -26.29
N LEU A 151 -7.40 -2.14 -25.49
CA LEU A 151 -8.73 -2.74 -25.41
C LEU A 151 -9.43 -2.46 -26.74
N SER A 152 -9.39 -3.44 -27.61
CA SER A 152 -10.31 -3.57 -28.75
C SER A 152 -11.73 -3.78 -28.25
#